data_174fb8dabdd6e7fc8ade1544a804a449
#
_entry.id   174fb8dabdd6e7fc8ade1544a804a449
#
_cell.length_a   1.000
_cell.length_b   1.000
_cell.length_c   1.000
_cell.angle_alpha   90.00
_cell.angle_beta   90.00
_cell.angle_gamma   90.00
#
_symmetry.space_group_name_H-M   'P 1'
#
loop_
_entity.id
_entity.type
_entity.pdbx_description
1 polymer ?
#
loop_
_entity_poly.entity_id
_entity_poly.type
_entity_poly.pdbx_seq_one_letter_code
_entity_poly.pdbx_strand_id
1 'polypeptide(L)'
;MSLVGTRPPTLDDVRHTMELVKELAPDNVTIHSLAVKRAARLTIFKDRYRDMQMVNTQEHMDLCAAYCKQMGLEPYYLYRQKGMAGNMENVGYAAKGKAGVYNILIMEEKQTIVACGAGASTKRVWPVPNPDGTHRIDRCENVKDVGQYIARIDEMIERKQRLFEEK
;
A
#
# COMPACT_ATOMS: atom_id res chain seq x y z
N MET A 1 3.49 4.70 -7.31
CA MET A 1 3.35 4.55 -8.77
C MET A 1 3.83 3.16 -9.15
N SER A 2 3.09 2.44 -9.96
CA SER A 2 3.47 1.10 -10.45
C SER A 2 3.42 1.13 -11.96
N LEU A 3 4.55 0.81 -12.61
CA LEU A 3 4.64 0.73 -14.06
C LEU A 3 4.31 -0.69 -14.50
N VAL A 4 3.10 -0.89 -15.04
CA VAL A 4 2.67 -2.14 -15.63
C VAL A 4 2.29 -1.85 -17.08
N GLY A 5 3.04 -2.39 -18.02
CA GLY A 5 2.85 -2.20 -19.45
C GLY A 5 2.95 -3.49 -20.24
N THR A 6 2.76 -3.41 -21.54
CA THR A 6 2.93 -4.54 -22.49
C THR A 6 4.41 -4.88 -22.76
N ARG A 7 5.34 -4.03 -22.34
CA ARG A 7 6.78 -4.25 -22.34
C ARG A 7 7.38 -3.92 -20.96
N PRO A 8 8.58 -4.41 -20.63
CA PRO A 8 9.26 -4.00 -19.40
C PRO A 8 9.44 -2.48 -19.38
N PRO A 9 9.22 -1.81 -18.25
CA PRO A 9 9.53 -0.39 -18.11
C PRO A 9 11.04 -0.20 -18.23
N THR A 10 11.44 0.78 -19.02
CA THR A 10 12.82 1.20 -19.14
C THR A 10 13.12 2.33 -18.14
N LEU A 11 14.41 2.62 -17.91
CA LEU A 11 14.81 3.78 -17.12
C LEU A 11 14.28 5.09 -17.71
N ASP A 12 14.14 5.17 -19.03
CA ASP A 12 13.58 6.36 -19.68
C ASP A 12 12.08 6.52 -19.43
N ASP A 13 11.31 5.43 -19.34
CA ASP A 13 9.90 5.49 -18.95
C ASP A 13 9.74 5.99 -17.51
N VAL A 14 10.62 5.53 -16.60
CA VAL A 14 10.64 6.00 -15.21
C VAL A 14 11.03 7.47 -15.16
N ARG A 15 12.08 7.87 -15.90
CA ARG A 15 12.56 9.25 -16.00
C ARG A 15 11.43 10.17 -16.47
N HIS A 16 10.82 9.86 -17.60
CA HIS A 16 9.71 10.64 -18.15
C HIS A 16 8.56 10.77 -17.15
N THR A 17 8.19 9.69 -16.48
CA THR A 17 7.15 9.72 -15.46
C THR A 17 7.53 10.62 -14.28
N MET A 18 8.78 10.55 -13.82
CA MET A 18 9.23 11.37 -12.70
C MET A 18 9.37 12.85 -13.07
N GLU A 19 9.66 13.17 -14.33
CA GLU A 19 9.62 14.53 -14.86
C GLU A 19 8.22 15.11 -14.78
N LEU A 20 7.20 14.37 -15.24
CA LEU A 20 5.80 14.78 -15.11
C LEU A 20 5.36 14.93 -13.64
N VAL A 21 5.78 14.02 -12.77
CA VAL A 21 5.51 14.14 -11.34
C VAL A 21 6.15 15.39 -10.75
N LYS A 22 7.37 15.71 -11.19
CA LYS A 22 8.09 16.93 -10.75
C LYS A 22 7.37 18.21 -11.21
N GLU A 23 6.83 18.23 -12.43
CA GLU A 23 6.03 19.36 -12.94
C GLU A 23 4.75 19.57 -12.12
N LEU A 24 4.12 18.48 -11.65
CA LEU A 24 2.95 18.54 -10.78
C LEU A 24 3.26 19.04 -9.37
N ALA A 25 4.54 19.06 -8.97
CA ALA A 25 5.03 19.54 -7.67
C ALA A 25 4.21 19.04 -6.46
N PRO A 26 4.02 17.72 -6.28
CA PRO A 26 3.21 17.20 -5.19
C PRO A 26 3.91 17.38 -3.84
N ASP A 27 3.13 17.58 -2.77
CA ASP A 27 3.62 17.61 -1.38
C ASP A 27 4.17 16.25 -0.90
N ASN A 28 3.71 15.15 -1.54
CA ASN A 28 3.98 13.79 -1.08
C ASN A 28 3.87 12.80 -2.25
N VAL A 29 4.78 11.83 -2.30
CA VAL A 29 4.83 10.78 -3.34
C VAL A 29 5.11 9.45 -2.67
N THR A 30 4.39 8.39 -3.06
CA THR A 30 4.73 7.04 -2.68
C THR A 30 5.18 6.23 -3.89
N ILE A 31 6.36 5.66 -3.81
CA ILE A 31 6.92 4.76 -4.81
C ILE A 31 6.62 3.33 -4.39
N HIS A 32 5.85 2.60 -5.21
CA HIS A 32 5.46 1.23 -4.93
C HIS A 32 6.18 0.25 -5.85
N SER A 33 6.76 -0.79 -5.26
CA SER A 33 7.12 -2.01 -5.97
C SER A 33 5.91 -2.93 -6.07
N LEU A 34 5.66 -3.49 -7.26
CA LEU A 34 4.51 -4.36 -7.48
C LEU A 34 4.66 -5.67 -6.70
N ALA A 35 3.70 -5.97 -5.83
CA ALA A 35 3.60 -7.25 -5.15
C ALA A 35 2.61 -8.16 -5.87
N VAL A 36 3.07 -9.30 -6.39
CA VAL A 36 2.21 -10.28 -7.05
C VAL A 36 1.72 -11.30 -6.04
N LYS A 37 0.44 -11.28 -5.75
CA LYS A 37 -0.20 -12.20 -4.80
C LYS A 37 -0.73 -13.44 -5.52
N ARG A 38 -0.78 -14.60 -4.83
CA ARG A 38 -1.28 -15.88 -5.39
C ARG A 38 -2.67 -15.77 -6.04
N ALA A 39 -3.57 -15.00 -5.45
CA ALA A 39 -4.92 -14.79 -5.97
C ALA A 39 -5.03 -13.65 -6.99
N ALA A 40 -3.92 -13.05 -7.40
CA ALA A 40 -3.93 -12.02 -8.43
C ALA A 40 -4.19 -12.63 -9.81
N ARG A 41 -4.95 -11.95 -10.66
CA ARG A 41 -5.22 -12.39 -12.05
C ARG A 41 -3.93 -12.64 -12.82
N LEU A 42 -2.88 -11.87 -12.56
CA LEU A 42 -1.53 -12.06 -13.11
C LEU A 42 -0.93 -13.44 -12.77
N THR A 43 -1.27 -13.99 -11.60
CA THR A 43 -0.82 -15.33 -11.20
C THR A 43 -1.75 -16.43 -11.73
N ILE A 44 -3.06 -16.20 -11.69
CA ILE A 44 -4.08 -17.17 -12.12
C ILE A 44 -4.03 -17.39 -13.64
N PHE A 45 -3.83 -16.32 -14.41
CA PHE A 45 -3.81 -16.33 -15.87
C PHE A 45 -2.40 -16.09 -16.42
N LYS A 46 -1.38 -16.80 -15.89
CA LYS A 46 0.03 -16.63 -16.26
C LYS A 46 0.26 -16.60 -17.77
N ASP A 47 -0.45 -17.45 -18.53
CA ASP A 47 -0.26 -17.55 -19.97
C ASP A 47 -0.72 -16.30 -20.73
N ARG A 48 -1.75 -15.60 -20.23
CA ARG A 48 -2.21 -14.33 -20.80
C ARG A 48 -1.24 -13.17 -20.56
N TYR A 49 -0.42 -13.29 -19.52
CA TYR A 49 0.49 -12.23 -19.06
C TYR A 49 1.94 -12.64 -19.20
N ARG A 50 2.23 -13.69 -20.02
CA ARG A 50 3.58 -14.24 -20.21
C ARG A 50 4.58 -13.17 -20.66
N ASP A 51 4.14 -12.25 -21.51
CA ASP A 51 4.98 -11.19 -22.08
C ASP A 51 5.04 -9.94 -21.21
N MET A 52 4.25 -9.88 -20.13
CA MET A 52 4.32 -8.80 -19.15
C MET A 52 5.48 -9.04 -18.19
N GLN A 53 6.59 -8.36 -18.42
CA GLN A 53 7.69 -8.35 -17.47
C GLN A 53 7.43 -7.28 -16.41
N MET A 54 7.29 -7.74 -15.17
CA MET A 54 7.20 -6.87 -13.99
C MET A 54 8.60 -6.75 -13.39
N VAL A 55 9.36 -5.79 -13.90
CA VAL A 55 10.73 -5.60 -13.46
C VAL A 55 10.84 -4.29 -12.69
N ASN A 56 11.04 -4.39 -11.38
CA ASN A 56 11.62 -3.31 -10.61
C ASN A 56 13.09 -3.66 -10.36
N THR A 57 13.97 -2.78 -10.77
CA THR A 57 15.41 -2.89 -10.49
C THR A 57 15.81 -1.84 -9.46
N GLN A 58 16.97 -2.04 -8.82
CA GLN A 58 17.54 -1.04 -7.92
C GLN A 58 17.69 0.32 -8.63
N GLU A 59 18.12 0.31 -9.90
CA GLU A 59 18.28 1.53 -10.69
C GLU A 59 16.97 2.33 -10.86
N HIS A 60 15.82 1.64 -11.03
CA HIS A 60 14.53 2.29 -11.08
C HIS A 60 14.19 2.98 -9.75
N MET A 61 14.46 2.31 -8.63
CA MET A 61 14.20 2.86 -7.30
C MET A 61 15.12 4.03 -6.97
N ASP A 62 16.40 3.92 -7.33
CA ASP A 62 17.42 4.97 -7.13
C ASP A 62 17.07 6.22 -7.96
N LEU A 63 16.62 6.03 -9.21
CA LEU A 63 16.19 7.13 -10.06
C LEU A 63 14.98 7.85 -9.44
N CYS A 64 13.97 7.11 -8.98
CA CYS A 64 12.80 7.69 -8.28
C CYS A 64 13.22 8.45 -7.02
N ALA A 65 14.12 7.89 -6.20
CA ALA A 65 14.64 8.53 -5.00
C ALA A 65 15.40 9.84 -5.34
N ALA A 66 16.20 9.84 -6.42
CA ALA A 66 16.91 11.02 -6.86
C ALA A 66 15.94 12.16 -7.26
N TYR A 67 14.87 11.83 -7.98
CA TYR A 67 13.82 12.81 -8.33
C TYR A 67 13.08 13.34 -7.10
N CYS A 68 12.73 12.45 -6.14
CA CYS A 68 12.11 12.88 -4.89
C CYS A 68 13.01 13.87 -4.13
N LYS A 69 14.30 13.57 -4.06
CA LYS A 69 15.30 14.48 -3.47
C LYS A 69 15.38 15.83 -4.20
N GLN A 70 15.36 15.83 -5.55
CA GLN A 70 15.34 17.08 -6.33
C GLN A 70 14.09 17.93 -6.04
N MET A 71 12.96 17.30 -5.73
CA MET A 71 11.72 17.97 -5.34
C MET A 71 11.71 18.41 -3.85
N GLY A 72 12.79 18.18 -3.10
CA GLY A 72 12.84 18.47 -1.67
C GLY A 72 11.99 17.53 -0.80
N LEU A 73 11.67 16.35 -1.33
CA LEU A 73 10.91 15.33 -0.61
C LEU A 73 11.86 14.36 0.09
N GLU A 74 11.61 14.12 1.38
CA GLU A 74 12.38 13.20 2.22
C GLU A 74 11.60 11.92 2.49
N PRO A 75 12.27 10.74 2.61
CA PRO A 75 11.60 9.52 2.98
C PRO A 75 11.06 9.61 4.42
N TYR A 76 9.81 9.20 4.66
CA TYR A 76 9.19 9.24 5.97
C TYR A 76 8.58 7.90 6.42
N TYR A 77 8.35 6.95 5.50
CA TYR A 77 8.00 5.58 5.85
C TYR A 77 8.47 4.57 4.81
N LEU A 78 8.65 3.35 5.27
CA LEU A 78 9.03 2.17 4.49
C LEU A 78 8.04 1.05 4.75
N TYR A 79 7.61 0.36 3.68
CA TYR A 79 6.73 -0.79 3.81
C TYR A 79 7.13 -1.91 2.85
N ARG A 80 7.40 -3.09 3.41
CA ARG A 80 7.74 -4.29 2.64
C ARG A 80 6.62 -5.34 2.73
N GLN A 81 6.23 -5.91 1.61
CA GLN A 81 5.34 -7.06 1.53
C GLN A 81 6.07 -8.30 1.00
N LYS A 82 5.58 -9.48 1.38
CA LYS A 82 6.05 -10.74 0.76
C LYS A 82 5.67 -10.78 -0.73
N GLY A 83 6.62 -11.22 -1.59
CA GLY A 83 6.37 -11.39 -3.03
C GLY A 83 6.45 -10.10 -3.85
N MET A 84 7.17 -9.10 -3.36
CA MET A 84 7.45 -7.89 -4.15
C MET A 84 8.52 -8.16 -5.20
N ALA A 85 8.31 -7.62 -6.41
CA ALA A 85 9.28 -7.72 -7.49
C ALA A 85 10.62 -7.10 -7.06
N GLY A 86 11.73 -7.83 -7.30
CA GLY A 86 13.06 -7.39 -6.90
C GLY A 86 13.30 -7.32 -5.40
N ASN A 87 12.37 -7.86 -4.56
CA ASN A 87 12.45 -7.76 -3.09
C ASN A 87 12.57 -6.32 -2.56
N MET A 88 12.06 -5.36 -3.34
CA MET A 88 12.12 -3.92 -3.06
C MET A 88 11.05 -3.49 -2.06
N GLU A 89 11.22 -2.32 -1.49
CA GLU A 89 10.30 -1.72 -0.52
C GLU A 89 9.42 -0.66 -1.17
N ASN A 90 8.24 -0.42 -0.59
CA ASN A 90 7.47 0.78 -0.87
C ASN A 90 8.00 1.90 0.02
N VAL A 91 8.31 3.04 -0.58
CA VAL A 91 8.85 4.19 0.14
C VAL A 91 7.94 5.40 -0.05
N GLY A 92 7.51 5.99 1.04
CA GLY A 92 6.81 7.28 1.04
C GLY A 92 7.78 8.42 1.24
N TYR A 93 7.72 9.41 0.36
CA TYR A 93 8.49 10.65 0.40
C TYR A 93 7.57 11.83 0.60
N ALA A 94 7.94 12.80 1.42
CA ALA A 94 7.13 14.00 1.66
C ALA A 94 7.99 15.24 1.88
N ALA A 95 7.44 16.40 1.53
CA ALA A 95 8.00 17.68 1.95
C ALA A 95 7.88 17.83 3.47
N LYS A 96 8.74 18.67 4.06
CA LYS A 96 8.76 18.91 5.50
C LYS A 96 7.39 19.34 6.01
N GLY A 97 6.85 18.61 6.98
CA GLY A 97 5.52 18.86 7.57
C GLY A 97 4.34 18.35 6.73
N LYS A 98 4.58 17.66 5.61
CA LYS A 98 3.56 17.13 4.70
C LYS A 98 3.49 15.60 4.68
N ALA A 99 4.14 14.93 5.65
CA ALA A 99 4.06 13.48 5.79
C ALA A 99 2.61 13.02 5.98
N GLY A 100 2.24 11.93 5.32
CA GLY A 100 0.89 11.36 5.43
C GLY A 100 0.66 10.74 6.80
N VAL A 101 -0.03 11.45 7.68
CA VAL A 101 -0.30 11.03 9.08
C VAL A 101 -0.98 9.66 9.12
N TYR A 102 -1.90 9.39 8.20
CA TYR A 102 -2.56 8.08 8.07
C TYR A 102 -1.54 6.95 7.86
N ASN A 103 -0.55 7.15 6.97
CA ASN A 103 0.48 6.14 6.70
C ASN A 103 1.32 5.84 7.94
N ILE A 104 1.68 6.88 8.69
CA ILE A 104 2.43 6.73 9.95
C ILE A 104 1.60 5.96 10.97
N LEU A 105 0.36 6.37 11.22
CA LEU A 105 -0.50 5.77 12.24
C LEU A 105 -0.88 4.32 11.93
N ILE A 106 -1.05 3.96 10.65
CA ILE A 106 -1.33 2.57 10.25
C ILE A 106 -0.10 1.68 10.43
N MET A 107 1.10 2.19 10.15
CA MET A 107 2.36 1.45 10.33
C MET A 107 2.72 1.27 11.80
N GLU A 108 2.48 2.29 12.62
CA GLU A 108 2.70 2.27 14.07
C GLU A 108 1.62 1.50 14.83
N GLU A 109 0.54 1.10 14.17
CA GLU A 109 -0.61 0.40 14.75
C GLU A 109 -1.23 1.10 15.98
N LYS A 110 -1.21 2.43 15.98
CA LYS A 110 -1.68 3.28 17.10
C LYS A 110 -3.12 3.78 16.94
N GLN A 111 -3.72 3.60 15.76
CA GLN A 111 -5.05 4.11 15.48
C GLN A 111 -6.01 2.99 15.08
N THR A 112 -7.22 3.04 15.66
CA THR A 112 -8.36 2.26 15.18
C THR A 112 -8.74 2.70 13.77
N ILE A 113 -8.94 1.75 12.87
CA ILE A 113 -9.29 1.97 11.47
C ILE A 113 -10.56 1.21 11.16
N VAL A 114 -11.61 1.92 10.79
CA VAL A 114 -12.85 1.32 10.27
C VAL A 114 -12.75 1.26 8.77
N ALA A 115 -12.71 0.05 8.23
CA ALA A 115 -12.50 -0.19 6.81
C ALA A 115 -13.79 -0.62 6.10
N CYS A 116 -14.06 -0.04 4.93
CA CYS A 116 -15.20 -0.35 4.06
C CYS A 116 -14.72 -1.01 2.76
N GLY A 117 -15.59 -1.78 2.14
CA GLY A 117 -15.32 -2.46 0.86
C GLY A 117 -14.98 -3.94 1.00
N ALA A 118 -15.09 -4.66 -0.13
CA ALA A 118 -14.76 -6.07 -0.20
C ALA A 118 -13.28 -6.32 0.11
N GLY A 119 -13.00 -7.29 0.98
CA GLY A 119 -11.63 -7.64 1.41
C GLY A 119 -10.96 -6.65 2.33
N ALA A 120 -11.65 -5.58 2.75
CA ALA A 120 -11.11 -4.61 3.69
C ALA A 120 -11.08 -5.16 5.13
N SER A 121 -10.11 -4.73 5.92
CA SER A 121 -9.88 -5.15 7.31
C SER A 121 -10.06 -3.97 8.26
N THR A 122 -11.06 -4.05 9.12
CA THR A 122 -11.22 -3.13 10.26
C THR A 122 -10.28 -3.57 11.38
N LYS A 123 -9.52 -2.64 11.94
CA LYS A 123 -8.65 -2.84 13.10
C LYS A 123 -9.17 -2.01 14.27
N ARG A 124 -9.44 -2.65 15.40
CA ARG A 124 -9.64 -1.96 16.68
C ARG A 124 -8.35 -2.00 17.48
N VAL A 125 -7.79 -0.84 17.75
CA VAL A 125 -6.63 -0.70 18.64
C VAL A 125 -7.15 -0.35 20.03
N TRP A 126 -6.80 -1.17 21.02
CA TRP A 126 -7.22 -0.95 22.40
C TRP A 126 -6.41 0.17 23.03
N PRO A 127 -7.06 1.07 23.83
CA PRO A 127 -6.37 2.27 24.36
C PRO A 127 -5.32 1.94 25.43
N VAL A 128 -5.47 0.81 26.14
CA VAL A 128 -4.54 0.42 27.20
C VAL A 128 -3.37 -0.35 26.57
N PRO A 129 -2.12 0.14 26.72
CA PRO A 129 -0.96 -0.56 26.19
C PRO A 129 -0.62 -1.79 27.04
N ASN A 130 -0.02 -2.79 26.40
CA ASN A 130 0.62 -3.91 27.06
C ASN A 130 1.89 -3.46 27.81
N PRO A 131 2.44 -4.28 28.70
CA PRO A 131 3.68 -3.96 29.42
C PRO A 131 4.90 -3.65 28.52
N ASP A 132 4.91 -4.16 27.29
CA ASP A 132 5.94 -3.93 26.27
C ASP A 132 5.71 -2.66 25.43
N GLY A 133 4.66 -1.90 25.73
CA GLY A 133 4.27 -0.69 24.98
C GLY A 133 3.50 -0.93 23.70
N THR A 134 3.23 -2.20 23.33
CA THR A 134 2.35 -2.54 22.21
C THR A 134 0.87 -2.41 22.61
N HIS A 135 -0.03 -2.40 21.63
CA HIS A 135 -1.47 -2.39 21.90
C HIS A 135 -2.12 -3.70 21.44
N ARG A 136 -3.12 -4.17 22.18
CA ARG A 136 -3.99 -5.24 21.69
C ARG A 136 -4.73 -4.74 20.46
N ILE A 137 -4.75 -5.57 19.40
CA ILE A 137 -5.43 -5.27 18.13
C ILE A 137 -6.37 -6.40 17.79
N ASP A 138 -7.65 -6.09 17.72
CA ASP A 138 -8.66 -7.00 17.22
C ASP A 138 -9.05 -6.62 15.78
N ARG A 139 -9.34 -7.61 14.94
CA ARG A 139 -9.62 -7.41 13.52
C ARG A 139 -10.96 -8.00 13.11
N CYS A 140 -11.62 -7.31 12.19
CA CYS A 140 -12.82 -7.78 11.52
C CYS A 140 -12.66 -7.63 10.01
N GLU A 141 -12.67 -8.77 9.32
CA GLU A 141 -12.44 -8.84 7.88
C GLU A 141 -13.77 -8.85 7.13
N ASN A 142 -13.88 -8.04 6.07
CA ASN A 142 -14.95 -8.17 5.10
C ASN A 142 -14.65 -9.33 4.13
N VAL A 143 -15.69 -9.96 3.58
CA VAL A 143 -15.53 -10.96 2.53
C VAL A 143 -14.84 -10.35 1.31
N LYS A 144 -13.99 -11.15 0.64
CA LYS A 144 -13.13 -10.66 -0.45
C LYS A 144 -13.84 -10.55 -1.80
N ASP A 145 -14.81 -11.42 -2.04
CA ASP A 145 -15.60 -11.39 -3.27
C ASP A 145 -16.60 -10.24 -3.23
N VAL A 146 -16.64 -9.43 -4.29
CA VAL A 146 -17.47 -8.22 -4.37
C VAL A 146 -18.96 -8.56 -4.35
N GLY A 147 -19.38 -9.61 -5.08
CA GLY A 147 -20.77 -10.05 -5.10
C GLY A 147 -21.24 -10.51 -3.72
N GLN A 148 -20.42 -11.31 -3.04
CA GLN A 148 -20.69 -11.76 -1.67
C GLN A 148 -20.67 -10.61 -0.65
N TYR A 149 -19.80 -9.62 -0.85
CA TYR A 149 -19.77 -8.44 0.01
C TYR A 149 -21.06 -7.64 -0.08
N ILE A 150 -21.57 -7.41 -1.29
CA ILE A 150 -22.83 -6.71 -1.52
C ILE A 150 -24.02 -7.50 -0.95
N ALA A 151 -24.08 -8.80 -1.25
CA ALA A 151 -25.17 -9.66 -0.80
C ALA A 151 -25.23 -9.85 0.73
N ARG A 152 -24.10 -9.66 1.42
CA ARG A 152 -23.96 -9.87 2.88
C ARG A 152 -23.57 -8.59 3.60
N ILE A 153 -23.97 -7.42 3.09
CA ILE A 153 -23.55 -6.13 3.65
C ILE A 153 -23.97 -5.97 5.11
N ASP A 154 -25.18 -6.38 5.46
CA ASP A 154 -25.69 -6.28 6.81
C ASP A 154 -24.87 -7.14 7.79
N GLU A 155 -24.50 -8.35 7.41
CA GLU A 155 -23.59 -9.19 8.20
C GLU A 155 -22.22 -8.52 8.41
N MET A 156 -21.68 -7.83 7.38
CA MET A 156 -20.41 -7.11 7.52
C MET A 156 -20.53 -5.92 8.48
N ILE A 157 -21.69 -5.28 8.52
CA ILE A 157 -21.98 -4.21 9.48
C ILE A 157 -22.08 -4.78 10.92
N GLU A 158 -22.88 -5.83 11.12
CA GLU A 158 -23.03 -6.49 12.42
C GLU A 158 -21.70 -6.98 13.00
N ARG A 159 -20.83 -7.58 12.17
CA ARG A 159 -19.48 -8.01 12.59
C ARG A 159 -18.66 -6.84 13.15
N LYS A 160 -18.74 -5.68 12.52
CA LYS A 160 -18.04 -4.48 12.99
C LYS A 160 -18.64 -3.94 14.28
N GLN A 161 -19.98 -3.93 14.39
CA GLN A 161 -20.66 -3.50 15.62
C GLN A 161 -20.20 -4.38 16.79
N ARG A 162 -20.26 -5.71 16.65
CA ARG A 162 -19.76 -6.65 17.69
C ARG A 162 -18.32 -6.37 18.09
N LEU A 163 -17.42 -6.11 17.10
CA LEU A 163 -16.03 -5.77 17.39
C LEU A 163 -15.89 -4.57 18.33
N PHE A 164 -16.80 -3.60 18.26
CA PHE A 164 -16.76 -2.39 19.10
C PHE A 164 -17.58 -2.49 20.38
N GLU A 165 -18.51 -3.44 20.49
CA GLU A 165 -19.32 -3.72 21.69
C GLU A 165 -18.54 -4.56 22.73
N GLU A 166 -17.61 -5.41 22.32
CA GLU A 166 -16.76 -6.18 23.23
C GLU A 166 -15.96 -5.24 24.15
N LYS A 167 -16.04 -5.49 25.46
CA LYS A 167 -15.38 -4.72 26.53
C LYS A 167 -14.00 -5.28 26.84
#